data_fe197a28b9d87cadde5a1e24807afc89
#
_entry.id   fe197a28b9d87cadde5a1e24807afc89
#
_cell.length_a   1.000
_cell.length_b   1.000
_cell.length_c   1.000
_cell.angle_alpha   90.00
_cell.angle_beta   90.00
_cell.angle_gamma   90.00
#
_symmetry.space_group_name_H-M   'P 1'
#
loop_
_entity.id
_entity.type
_entity.pdbx_description
1 polymer ?
#
loop_
_entity_poly.entity_id
_entity_poly.type
_entity_poly.pdbx_seq_one_letter_code
_entity_poly.pdbx_strand_id
1 'polypeptide(L)'
;MNYGQASVLDGIGNTPLVCVDGIYAKLEFLNPSGSIKARIAKYMVEKAEQEGKLKPGDTIVEASSGNTGNALSMVAAAKGYKMLVVMPNGMSRERAAISQAFGAEVLLIGDFHVNDALAKAAELGAQDGYFYPSQFASELNVEENRTWLGPETLGQLAELDLVPDALVVGIGTGGTLIGVGQAFREVNPNCKLFGVEPDESCTIACGEVGKHLVEGIADGFVPAIISRHQQEVDGFISVKSKESIREMRNIARHYGMFVGPSSGAHLLAAKRVREQYPELKTIVTMLCDEGEKYLSEHFHEAALEREAHDSPSLAF
;
A
#
# COMPACT_ATOMS: atom_id res chain seq x y z
N MET A 1 1.38 30.44 -6.55
CA MET A 1 0.29 29.43 -6.66
C MET A 1 -1.03 30.16 -6.61
N ASN A 2 -1.93 29.87 -7.55
CA ASN A 2 -3.25 30.48 -7.58
C ASN A 2 -4.19 29.59 -6.74
N TYR A 3 -4.30 29.86 -5.45
CA TYR A 3 -5.04 29.01 -4.48
C TYR A 3 -6.53 28.81 -4.82
N GLY A 4 -7.08 29.59 -5.75
CA GLY A 4 -8.48 29.45 -6.19
C GLY A 4 -8.76 28.34 -7.21
N GLN A 5 -7.73 27.61 -7.66
CA GLN A 5 -7.86 26.50 -8.63
C GLN A 5 -7.19 25.21 -8.17
N ALA A 6 -6.71 25.14 -6.91
CA ALA A 6 -6.07 23.94 -6.38
C ALA A 6 -7.12 22.82 -6.17
N SER A 7 -6.77 21.60 -6.60
CA SER A 7 -7.55 20.39 -6.40
C SER A 7 -7.02 19.61 -5.20
N VAL A 8 -7.86 18.78 -4.55
CA VAL A 8 -7.40 17.81 -3.56
C VAL A 8 -6.28 16.89 -4.11
N LEU A 9 -6.25 16.69 -5.42
CA LEU A 9 -5.24 15.89 -6.11
C LEU A 9 -3.84 16.53 -6.07
N ASP A 10 -3.74 17.83 -5.85
CA ASP A 10 -2.46 18.55 -5.70
C ASP A 10 -1.83 18.34 -4.32
N GLY A 11 -2.62 17.82 -3.37
CA GLY A 11 -2.15 17.42 -2.05
C GLY A 11 -1.56 16.00 -2.01
N ILE A 12 -1.59 15.25 -3.11
CA ILE A 12 -1.01 13.90 -3.17
C ILE A 12 0.50 14.01 -3.35
N GLY A 13 1.24 13.24 -2.58
CA GLY A 13 2.70 13.25 -2.57
C GLY A 13 3.28 14.29 -1.60
N ASN A 14 4.58 14.53 -1.69
CA ASN A 14 5.35 15.35 -0.76
C ASN A 14 5.12 14.97 0.71
N THR A 15 4.93 13.67 0.96
CA THR A 15 4.78 13.13 2.30
C THR A 15 6.11 13.18 3.05
N PRO A 16 6.12 13.36 4.38
CA PRO A 16 7.36 13.39 5.15
C PRO A 16 8.12 12.06 5.12
N LEU A 17 9.44 12.14 5.24
CA LEU A 17 10.32 11.03 5.60
C LEU A 17 10.78 11.23 7.04
N VAL A 18 10.57 10.25 7.90
CA VAL A 18 10.96 10.32 9.32
C VAL A 18 11.87 9.16 9.70
N CYS A 19 12.67 9.33 10.73
CA CYS A 19 13.49 8.25 11.28
C CYS A 19 12.82 7.67 12.52
N VAL A 20 12.50 6.36 12.48
CA VAL A 20 11.88 5.60 13.56
C VAL A 20 12.82 4.46 13.93
N ASP A 21 13.40 4.48 15.13
CA ASP A 21 14.37 3.46 15.56
C ASP A 21 15.50 3.22 14.55
N GLY A 22 16.00 4.27 13.89
CA GLY A 22 17.05 4.16 12.88
C GLY A 22 16.59 3.57 11.52
N ILE A 23 15.30 3.45 11.30
CA ILE A 23 14.68 3.10 10.01
C ILE A 23 14.04 4.35 9.43
N TYR A 24 14.27 4.64 8.16
CA TYR A 24 13.67 5.78 7.46
C TYR A 24 12.32 5.39 6.90
N ALA A 25 11.26 5.97 7.45
CA ALA A 25 9.87 5.64 7.15
C ALA A 25 9.18 6.78 6.39
N LYS A 26 8.66 6.49 5.21
CA LYS A 26 7.90 7.43 4.38
C LYS A 26 6.44 7.43 4.82
N LEU A 27 5.91 8.59 5.21
CA LEU A 27 4.57 8.70 5.81
C LEU A 27 3.46 8.76 4.74
N GLU A 28 3.26 7.67 4.01
CA GLU A 28 2.32 7.59 2.91
C GLU A 28 0.83 7.59 3.35
N PHE A 29 0.56 7.32 4.62
CA PHE A 29 -0.78 7.46 5.20
C PHE A 29 -1.29 8.92 5.23
N LEU A 30 -0.41 9.91 5.06
CA LEU A 30 -0.77 11.33 5.01
C LEU A 30 -1.27 11.80 3.63
N ASN A 31 -1.24 10.95 2.61
CA ASN A 31 -1.87 11.29 1.34
C ASN A 31 -3.39 11.52 1.50
N PRO A 32 -4.01 12.37 0.69
CA PRO A 32 -5.46 12.36 0.51
C PRO A 32 -5.95 10.93 0.22
N SER A 33 -7.11 10.54 0.72
CA SER A 33 -7.64 9.16 0.84
C SER A 33 -6.96 8.30 1.91
N GLY A 34 -6.00 8.83 2.67
CA GLY A 34 -5.36 8.16 3.80
C GLY A 34 -4.52 6.95 3.42
N SER A 35 -3.87 6.95 2.23
CA SER A 35 -2.96 5.86 1.85
C SER A 35 -2.05 6.16 0.68
N ILE A 36 -0.98 5.35 0.57
CA ILE A 36 -0.05 5.31 -0.57
C ILE A 36 -0.75 5.15 -1.93
N LYS A 37 -1.95 4.55 -1.95
CA LYS A 37 -2.70 4.27 -3.18
C LYS A 37 -3.21 5.54 -3.88
N ALA A 38 -3.26 6.68 -3.20
CA ALA A 38 -3.60 7.96 -3.83
C ALA A 38 -2.67 8.27 -5.02
N ARG A 39 -1.38 7.94 -4.91
CA ARG A 39 -0.38 8.18 -5.95
C ARG A 39 -0.68 7.39 -7.21
N ILE A 40 -0.79 6.06 -7.11
CA ILE A 40 -1.07 5.21 -8.27
C ILE A 40 -2.45 5.50 -8.87
N ALA A 41 -3.45 5.81 -8.05
CA ALA A 41 -4.79 6.16 -8.52
C ALA A 41 -4.77 7.41 -9.40
N LYS A 42 -4.13 8.50 -8.93
CA LYS A 42 -3.95 9.72 -9.72
C LYS A 42 -3.16 9.44 -10.99
N TYR A 43 -2.01 8.78 -10.86
CA TYR A 43 -1.10 8.54 -11.97
C TYR A 43 -1.75 7.73 -13.10
N MET A 44 -2.38 6.60 -12.77
CA MET A 44 -3.03 5.73 -13.74
C MET A 44 -4.20 6.41 -14.45
N VAL A 45 -5.01 7.19 -13.72
CA VAL A 45 -6.12 7.95 -14.31
C VAL A 45 -5.61 9.02 -15.25
N GLU A 46 -4.62 9.83 -14.84
CA GLU A 46 -4.05 10.89 -15.69
C GLU A 46 -3.35 10.36 -16.93
N LYS A 47 -2.66 9.23 -16.82
CA LYS A 47 -2.07 8.54 -18.00
C LYS A 47 -3.15 8.03 -18.94
N ALA A 48 -4.22 7.44 -18.42
CA ALA A 48 -5.32 6.97 -19.25
C ALA A 48 -6.04 8.10 -19.99
N GLU A 49 -6.19 9.27 -19.35
CA GLU A 49 -6.71 10.49 -20.00
C GLU A 49 -5.78 10.94 -21.14
N GLN A 50 -4.48 11.04 -20.87
CA GLN A 50 -3.46 11.46 -21.84
C GLN A 50 -3.41 10.53 -23.05
N GLU A 51 -3.59 9.22 -22.84
CA GLU A 51 -3.59 8.20 -23.89
C GLU A 51 -4.96 8.04 -24.57
N GLY A 52 -5.99 8.78 -24.15
CA GLY A 52 -7.35 8.69 -24.69
C GLY A 52 -8.08 7.38 -24.35
N LYS A 53 -7.58 6.61 -23.39
CA LYS A 53 -8.18 5.37 -22.90
C LYS A 53 -9.33 5.61 -21.93
N LEU A 54 -9.33 6.75 -21.25
CA LEU A 54 -10.37 7.22 -20.35
C LEU A 54 -10.92 8.55 -20.89
N LYS A 55 -12.23 8.61 -21.08
CA LYS A 55 -12.91 9.77 -21.67
C LYS A 55 -13.97 10.32 -20.71
N PRO A 56 -14.33 11.61 -20.81
CA PRO A 56 -15.44 12.17 -20.04
C PRO A 56 -16.72 11.34 -20.18
N GLY A 57 -17.31 10.96 -19.04
CA GLY A 57 -18.52 10.13 -18.99
C GLY A 57 -18.26 8.63 -18.79
N ASP A 58 -17.02 8.16 -19.00
CA ASP A 58 -16.65 6.76 -18.73
C ASP A 58 -16.70 6.43 -17.24
N THR A 59 -16.76 5.14 -16.96
CA THR A 59 -16.72 4.58 -15.60
C THR A 59 -15.37 3.94 -15.35
N ILE A 60 -14.68 4.34 -14.28
CA ILE A 60 -13.50 3.64 -13.78
C ILE A 60 -13.98 2.41 -13.01
N VAL A 61 -13.45 1.23 -13.32
CA VAL A 61 -13.76 -0.01 -12.60
C VAL A 61 -12.47 -0.64 -12.07
N GLU A 62 -12.43 -1.02 -10.80
CA GLU A 62 -11.25 -1.69 -10.21
C GLU A 62 -11.66 -2.72 -9.17
N ALA A 63 -10.94 -3.84 -9.13
CA ALA A 63 -11.04 -4.82 -8.06
C ALA A 63 -10.22 -4.38 -6.85
N SER A 64 -10.87 -4.16 -5.73
CA SER A 64 -10.17 -3.71 -4.53
C SER A 64 -10.89 -4.09 -3.26
N SER A 65 -10.15 -4.61 -2.30
CA SER A 65 -10.62 -4.85 -0.93
C SER A 65 -10.54 -3.60 -0.02
N GLY A 66 -10.01 -2.44 -0.51
CA GLY A 66 -9.88 -1.27 0.35
C GLY A 66 -9.20 -0.05 -0.28
N ASN A 67 -7.93 0.19 0.06
CA ASN A 67 -7.23 1.45 -0.21
C ASN A 67 -7.22 1.91 -1.67
N THR A 68 -7.07 0.99 -2.64
CA THR A 68 -7.09 1.37 -4.07
C THR A 68 -8.47 1.79 -4.51
N GLY A 69 -9.51 1.08 -4.08
CA GLY A 69 -10.90 1.47 -4.33
C GLY A 69 -11.20 2.86 -3.78
N ASN A 70 -10.79 3.13 -2.53
CA ASN A 70 -10.98 4.43 -1.90
C ASN A 70 -10.22 5.55 -2.64
N ALA A 71 -8.98 5.29 -3.03
CA ALA A 71 -8.16 6.28 -3.73
C ALA A 71 -8.69 6.59 -5.14
N LEU A 72 -9.08 5.56 -5.91
CA LEU A 72 -9.71 5.74 -7.22
C LEU A 72 -11.06 6.44 -7.10
N SER A 73 -11.86 6.14 -6.06
CA SER A 73 -13.12 6.83 -5.79
C SER A 73 -12.92 8.32 -5.54
N MET A 74 -11.90 8.68 -4.74
CA MET A 74 -11.53 10.09 -4.51
C MET A 74 -11.08 10.78 -5.81
N VAL A 75 -10.22 10.14 -6.61
CA VAL A 75 -9.73 10.69 -7.89
C VAL A 75 -10.88 10.83 -8.88
N ALA A 76 -11.76 9.83 -8.98
CA ALA A 76 -12.94 9.87 -9.83
C ALA A 76 -13.87 11.03 -9.45
N ALA A 77 -14.18 11.20 -8.16
CA ALA A 77 -14.99 12.31 -7.65
C ALA A 77 -14.37 13.67 -8.00
N ALA A 78 -13.05 13.83 -7.80
CA ALA A 78 -12.35 15.08 -8.08
C ALA A 78 -12.29 15.43 -9.58
N LYS A 79 -12.31 14.41 -10.46
CA LYS A 79 -12.23 14.57 -11.93
C LYS A 79 -13.58 14.44 -12.64
N GLY A 80 -14.67 14.12 -11.94
CA GLY A 80 -16.01 13.98 -12.49
C GLY A 80 -16.27 12.68 -13.22
N TYR A 81 -15.52 11.61 -12.92
CA TYR A 81 -15.77 10.26 -13.42
C TYR A 81 -16.72 9.47 -12.53
N LYS A 82 -17.39 8.49 -13.12
CA LYS A 82 -18.07 7.45 -12.35
C LYS A 82 -17.05 6.43 -11.86
N MET A 83 -17.31 5.84 -10.68
CA MET A 83 -16.44 4.79 -10.12
C MET A 83 -17.26 3.60 -9.69
N LEU A 84 -16.83 2.40 -10.09
CA LEU A 84 -17.34 1.11 -9.66
C LEU A 84 -16.21 0.32 -8.99
N VAL A 85 -16.33 0.12 -7.69
CA VAL A 85 -15.43 -0.77 -6.92
C VAL A 85 -16.01 -2.17 -6.90
N VAL A 86 -15.30 -3.14 -7.45
CA VAL A 86 -15.64 -4.56 -7.33
C VAL A 86 -14.90 -5.11 -6.11
N MET A 87 -15.65 -5.47 -5.08
CA MET A 87 -15.10 -5.83 -3.77
C MET A 87 -15.51 -7.26 -3.39
N PRO A 88 -14.61 -8.09 -2.85
CA PRO A 88 -14.97 -9.38 -2.29
C PRO A 88 -15.99 -9.25 -1.15
N ASN A 89 -16.88 -10.22 -1.03
CA ASN A 89 -17.74 -10.33 0.15
C ASN A 89 -16.89 -10.57 1.43
N GLY A 90 -17.39 -10.10 2.57
CA GLY A 90 -16.74 -10.32 3.86
C GLY A 90 -15.72 -9.25 4.28
N MET A 91 -15.50 -8.23 3.45
CA MET A 91 -14.69 -7.07 3.85
C MET A 91 -15.41 -6.21 4.88
N SER A 92 -14.67 -5.42 5.66
CA SER A 92 -15.25 -4.51 6.66
C SER A 92 -16.17 -3.46 6.01
N ARG A 93 -17.19 -3.04 6.77
CA ARG A 93 -18.16 -2.04 6.29
C ARG A 93 -17.51 -0.69 6.02
N GLU A 94 -16.49 -0.34 6.78
CA GLU A 94 -15.75 0.92 6.68
C GLU A 94 -15.13 1.10 5.28
N ARG A 95 -14.60 0.03 4.70
CA ARG A 95 -13.93 0.06 3.39
C ARG A 95 -14.90 0.40 2.27
N ALA A 96 -16.07 -0.24 2.25
CA ALA A 96 -17.12 0.08 1.30
C ALA A 96 -17.69 1.49 1.54
N ALA A 97 -17.90 1.86 2.81
CA ALA A 97 -18.47 3.14 3.19
C ALA A 97 -17.60 4.33 2.74
N ILE A 98 -16.25 4.22 2.82
CA ILE A 98 -15.34 5.27 2.35
C ILE A 98 -15.48 5.47 0.83
N SER A 99 -15.46 4.40 0.03
CA SER A 99 -15.66 4.49 -1.42
C SER A 99 -17.02 5.10 -1.76
N GLN A 100 -18.09 4.67 -1.06
CA GLN A 100 -19.44 5.20 -1.25
C GLN A 100 -19.54 6.68 -0.84
N ALA A 101 -18.82 7.12 0.20
CA ALA A 101 -18.78 8.52 0.61
C ALA A 101 -18.18 9.43 -0.49
N PHE A 102 -17.29 8.92 -1.33
CA PHE A 102 -16.79 9.59 -2.53
C PHE A 102 -17.73 9.46 -3.75
N GLY A 103 -18.89 8.80 -3.60
CA GLY A 103 -19.88 8.63 -4.66
C GLY A 103 -19.67 7.39 -5.54
N ALA A 104 -18.76 6.49 -5.18
CA ALA A 104 -18.56 5.25 -5.93
C ALA A 104 -19.72 4.25 -5.69
N GLU A 105 -20.04 3.48 -6.73
CA GLU A 105 -20.80 2.26 -6.60
C GLU A 105 -19.89 1.13 -6.11
N VAL A 106 -20.39 0.26 -5.23
CA VAL A 106 -19.68 -0.91 -4.72
C VAL A 106 -20.45 -2.17 -5.10
N LEU A 107 -19.84 -3.01 -5.92
CA LEU A 107 -20.35 -4.33 -6.29
C LEU A 107 -19.67 -5.39 -5.43
N LEU A 108 -20.41 -6.01 -4.52
CA LEU A 108 -19.93 -7.14 -3.74
C LEU A 108 -20.07 -8.45 -4.53
N ILE A 109 -18.98 -9.24 -4.60
CA ILE A 109 -18.96 -10.47 -5.41
C ILE A 109 -18.09 -11.55 -4.75
N GLY A 110 -18.40 -12.81 -5.05
CA GLY A 110 -17.62 -13.98 -4.62
C GLY A 110 -17.59 -14.15 -3.09
N ASP A 111 -16.68 -14.99 -2.64
CA ASP A 111 -16.45 -15.29 -1.24
C ASP A 111 -15.03 -14.85 -0.87
N PHE A 112 -14.85 -13.83 -0.07
CA PHE A 112 -13.62 -13.37 0.59
C PHE A 112 -12.35 -13.28 -0.30
N HIS A 113 -12.27 -14.02 -1.41
CA HIS A 113 -11.11 -14.04 -2.31
C HIS A 113 -11.22 -12.98 -3.40
N VAL A 114 -10.12 -12.26 -3.64
CA VAL A 114 -10.07 -11.16 -4.61
C VAL A 114 -10.19 -11.64 -6.07
N ASN A 115 -9.97 -12.94 -6.35
CA ASN A 115 -9.93 -13.50 -7.71
C ASN A 115 -11.23 -13.29 -8.49
N ASP A 116 -12.40 -13.49 -7.85
CA ASP A 116 -13.70 -13.26 -8.50
C ASP A 116 -13.91 -11.78 -8.80
N ALA A 117 -13.47 -10.90 -7.90
CA ALA A 117 -13.53 -9.46 -8.10
C ALA A 117 -12.60 -9.01 -9.25
N LEU A 118 -11.40 -9.58 -9.35
CA LEU A 118 -10.46 -9.33 -10.46
C LEU A 118 -11.04 -9.76 -11.80
N ALA A 119 -11.61 -10.96 -11.89
CA ALA A 119 -12.24 -11.47 -13.10
C ALA A 119 -13.40 -10.57 -13.52
N LYS A 120 -14.25 -10.15 -12.58
CA LYS A 120 -15.39 -9.26 -12.86
C LYS A 120 -14.97 -7.86 -13.27
N ALA A 121 -13.97 -7.27 -12.62
CA ALA A 121 -13.44 -5.97 -13.01
C ALA A 121 -12.82 -6.00 -14.42
N ALA A 122 -12.11 -7.07 -14.77
CA ALA A 122 -11.55 -7.26 -16.11
C ALA A 122 -12.66 -7.45 -17.17
N GLU A 123 -13.71 -8.22 -16.86
CA GLU A 123 -14.87 -8.40 -17.74
C GLU A 123 -15.57 -7.06 -18.05
N LEU A 124 -15.79 -6.24 -17.02
CA LEU A 124 -16.41 -4.92 -17.17
C LEU A 124 -15.48 -3.95 -17.90
N GLY A 125 -14.19 -3.94 -17.56
CA GLY A 125 -13.20 -3.08 -18.20
C GLY A 125 -12.95 -3.36 -19.68
N ALA A 126 -13.41 -4.50 -20.18
CA ALA A 126 -13.38 -4.84 -21.61
C ALA A 126 -14.56 -4.24 -22.40
N GLN A 127 -15.55 -3.63 -21.73
CA GLN A 127 -16.72 -3.03 -22.34
C GLN A 127 -16.47 -1.56 -22.68
N ASP A 128 -17.13 -1.07 -23.74
CA ASP A 128 -17.08 0.35 -24.08
C ASP A 128 -17.61 1.23 -22.94
N GLY A 129 -16.95 2.34 -22.68
CA GLY A 129 -17.29 3.27 -21.60
C GLY A 129 -16.78 2.87 -20.22
N TYR A 130 -15.93 1.84 -20.14
CA TYR A 130 -15.24 1.46 -18.92
C TYR A 130 -13.72 1.56 -19.07
N PHE A 131 -13.07 1.95 -17.99
CA PHE A 131 -11.61 1.91 -17.85
C PHE A 131 -11.22 1.08 -16.63
N TYR A 132 -10.38 0.07 -16.84
CA TYR A 132 -9.84 -0.81 -15.81
C TYR A 132 -8.35 -0.55 -15.61
N PRO A 133 -7.92 0.11 -14.52
CA PRO A 133 -6.51 0.39 -14.22
C PRO A 133 -5.66 -0.86 -14.04
N SER A 134 -6.25 -1.97 -13.55
CA SER A 134 -5.58 -3.25 -13.34
C SER A 134 -4.35 -3.14 -12.44
N GLN A 135 -4.52 -2.70 -11.19
CA GLN A 135 -3.45 -2.37 -10.25
C GLN A 135 -2.39 -3.48 -10.06
N PHE A 136 -2.79 -4.76 -10.15
CA PHE A 136 -1.89 -5.90 -9.92
C PHE A 136 -1.07 -6.30 -11.16
N ALA A 137 -1.41 -5.77 -12.33
CA ALA A 137 -0.78 -6.13 -13.60
C ALA A 137 -0.23 -4.94 -14.40
N SER A 138 -0.68 -3.73 -14.15
CA SER A 138 -0.26 -2.54 -14.90
C SER A 138 1.14 -2.08 -14.53
N GLU A 139 2.01 -1.92 -15.53
CA GLU A 139 3.34 -1.33 -15.36
C GLU A 139 3.30 0.15 -14.95
N LEU A 140 2.16 0.84 -15.16
CA LEU A 140 1.98 2.21 -14.65
C LEU A 140 2.09 2.30 -13.12
N ASN A 141 1.80 1.19 -12.42
CA ASN A 141 2.01 1.11 -10.97
C ASN A 141 3.52 1.13 -10.62
N VAL A 142 4.33 0.42 -11.39
CA VAL A 142 5.80 0.45 -11.24
C VAL A 142 6.35 1.81 -11.68
N GLU A 143 5.89 2.31 -12.82
CA GLU A 143 6.32 3.60 -13.39
C GLU A 143 6.07 4.76 -12.42
N GLU A 144 4.87 4.85 -11.81
CA GLU A 144 4.57 5.86 -10.80
C GLU A 144 5.59 5.83 -9.66
N ASN A 145 5.77 4.66 -9.06
CA ASN A 145 6.67 4.50 -7.92
C ASN A 145 8.13 4.80 -8.28
N ARG A 146 8.56 4.45 -9.49
CA ARG A 146 9.90 4.75 -10.00
C ARG A 146 10.11 6.23 -10.31
N THR A 147 9.09 6.91 -10.87
CA THR A 147 9.25 8.28 -11.39
C THR A 147 8.72 9.36 -10.44
N TRP A 148 7.97 8.99 -9.41
CA TRP A 148 7.42 9.93 -8.43
C TRP A 148 7.82 9.61 -6.99
N LEU A 149 7.32 8.51 -6.38
CA LEU A 149 7.61 8.18 -4.97
C LEU A 149 9.10 7.94 -4.71
N GLY A 150 9.78 7.20 -5.59
CA GLY A 150 11.21 6.91 -5.48
C GLY A 150 12.08 8.17 -5.49
N PRO A 151 12.00 9.03 -6.52
CA PRO A 151 12.74 10.29 -6.58
C PRO A 151 12.42 11.25 -5.44
N GLU A 152 11.16 11.33 -4.99
CA GLU A 152 10.76 12.14 -3.84
C GLU A 152 11.47 11.65 -2.56
N THR A 153 11.51 10.35 -2.35
CA THR A 153 12.19 9.74 -1.19
C THR A 153 13.71 9.94 -1.27
N LEU A 154 14.31 9.77 -2.45
CA LEU A 154 15.73 10.03 -2.68
C LEU A 154 16.12 11.48 -2.41
N GLY A 155 15.28 12.43 -2.84
CA GLY A 155 15.50 13.86 -2.55
C GLY A 155 15.53 14.14 -1.05
N GLN A 156 14.63 13.55 -0.28
CA GLN A 156 14.59 13.70 1.18
C GLN A 156 15.76 13.01 1.89
N LEU A 157 16.23 11.86 1.40
CA LEU A 157 17.43 11.21 1.91
C LEU A 157 18.69 12.05 1.60
N ALA A 158 18.76 12.63 0.40
CA ALA A 158 19.88 13.49 0.01
C ALA A 158 19.99 14.75 0.87
N GLU A 159 18.89 15.33 1.36
CA GLU A 159 18.90 16.43 2.33
C GLU A 159 19.54 16.03 3.68
N LEU A 160 19.62 14.74 3.95
CA LEU A 160 20.25 14.17 5.14
C LEU A 160 21.65 13.59 4.86
N ASP A 161 22.21 13.80 3.66
CA ASP A 161 23.46 13.20 3.19
C ASP A 161 23.42 11.65 3.21
N LEU A 162 22.26 11.04 2.92
CA LEU A 162 22.05 9.60 2.96
C LEU A 162 21.76 9.03 1.57
N VAL A 163 22.21 7.79 1.38
CA VAL A 163 21.93 6.96 0.20
C VAL A 163 21.28 5.66 0.69
N PRO A 164 20.17 5.19 0.07
CA PRO A 164 19.49 3.99 0.55
C PRO A 164 20.32 2.73 0.30
N ASP A 165 20.50 1.91 1.34
CA ASP A 165 21.13 0.59 1.27
C ASP A 165 20.10 -0.52 1.08
N ALA A 166 18.87 -0.31 1.60
CA ALA A 166 17.79 -1.27 1.44
C ALA A 166 16.42 -0.59 1.44
N LEU A 167 15.50 -1.22 0.69
CA LEU A 167 14.06 -0.98 0.73
C LEU A 167 13.37 -2.22 1.30
N VAL A 168 12.53 -2.05 2.32
CA VAL A 168 11.80 -3.13 2.98
C VAL A 168 10.32 -2.78 2.99
N VAL A 169 9.50 -3.42 2.14
CA VAL A 169 8.06 -3.12 2.02
C VAL A 169 7.24 -4.38 1.73
N GLY A 170 6.00 -4.39 2.20
CA GLY A 170 5.03 -5.45 1.95
C GLY A 170 4.58 -5.53 0.51
N ILE A 171 4.29 -6.74 0.08
CA ILE A 171 3.85 -7.00 -1.29
C ILE A 171 2.32 -7.17 -1.31
N GLY A 172 1.62 -6.10 -1.71
CA GLY A 172 0.25 -6.19 -2.21
C GLY A 172 0.29 -6.35 -3.73
N THR A 173 0.43 -5.25 -4.47
CA THR A 173 0.58 -5.30 -5.94
C THR A 173 2.02 -5.55 -6.41
N GLY A 174 3.00 -5.24 -5.58
CA GLY A 174 4.42 -5.28 -5.93
C GLY A 174 4.98 -3.97 -6.51
N GLY A 175 4.12 -3.05 -6.94
CA GLY A 175 4.54 -1.82 -7.62
C GLY A 175 5.52 -0.97 -6.82
N THR A 176 5.27 -0.82 -5.50
CA THR A 176 6.14 -0.03 -4.62
C THR A 176 7.53 -0.65 -4.45
N LEU A 177 7.60 -1.96 -4.17
CA LEU A 177 8.88 -2.66 -4.01
C LEU A 177 9.73 -2.51 -5.27
N ILE A 178 9.14 -2.77 -6.44
CA ILE A 178 9.86 -2.75 -7.71
C ILE A 178 10.15 -1.32 -8.15
N GLY A 179 9.16 -0.43 -8.21
CA GLY A 179 9.34 0.92 -8.74
C GLY A 179 10.28 1.78 -7.89
N VAL A 180 10.07 1.85 -6.56
CA VAL A 180 10.98 2.57 -5.67
C VAL A 180 12.36 1.90 -5.66
N GLY A 181 12.40 0.57 -5.68
CA GLY A 181 13.65 -0.19 -5.75
C GLY A 181 14.47 0.14 -7.00
N GLN A 182 13.83 0.24 -8.16
CA GLN A 182 14.49 0.65 -9.40
C GLN A 182 15.06 2.07 -9.29
N ALA A 183 14.29 3.03 -8.75
CA ALA A 183 14.78 4.39 -8.52
C ALA A 183 15.99 4.40 -7.55
N PHE A 184 15.93 3.62 -6.47
CA PHE A 184 17.04 3.53 -5.52
C PHE A 184 18.30 2.94 -6.15
N ARG A 185 18.17 1.94 -7.02
CA ARG A 185 19.29 1.33 -7.75
C ARG A 185 19.89 2.24 -8.82
N GLU A 186 19.22 3.27 -9.27
CA GLU A 186 19.81 4.32 -10.12
C GLU A 186 20.89 5.12 -9.36
N VAL A 187 20.75 5.25 -8.03
CA VAL A 187 21.70 5.97 -7.15
C VAL A 187 22.66 5.00 -6.46
N ASN A 188 22.17 3.86 -5.97
CA ASN A 188 22.97 2.80 -5.36
C ASN A 188 22.65 1.45 -6.03
N PRO A 189 23.42 1.00 -7.03
CA PRO A 189 23.19 -0.27 -7.71
C PRO A 189 23.18 -1.50 -6.79
N ASN A 190 23.76 -1.40 -5.59
CA ASN A 190 23.79 -2.47 -4.59
C ASN A 190 22.63 -2.42 -3.60
N CYS A 191 21.68 -1.47 -3.75
CA CYS A 191 20.53 -1.36 -2.88
C CYS A 191 19.71 -2.65 -2.87
N LYS A 192 19.44 -3.19 -1.67
CA LYS A 192 18.73 -4.45 -1.47
C LYS A 192 17.23 -4.24 -1.39
N LEU A 193 16.46 -5.12 -2.06
CA LEU A 193 15.00 -5.08 -2.07
C LEU A 193 14.45 -6.28 -1.31
N PHE A 194 13.80 -6.02 -0.18
CA PHE A 194 13.17 -7.06 0.62
C PHE A 194 11.65 -6.92 0.60
N GLY A 195 10.97 -7.98 0.11
CA GLY A 195 9.53 -8.11 0.18
C GLY A 195 9.08 -8.57 1.56
N VAL A 196 7.98 -8.04 2.08
CA VAL A 196 7.41 -8.48 3.36
C VAL A 196 6.10 -9.22 3.10
N GLU A 197 5.96 -10.40 3.70
CA GLU A 197 4.75 -11.21 3.69
C GLU A 197 4.35 -11.62 5.12
N PRO A 198 3.06 -11.85 5.40
CA PRO A 198 2.66 -12.49 6.65
C PRO A 198 3.18 -13.93 6.71
N ASP A 199 3.65 -14.36 7.88
CA ASP A 199 4.10 -15.74 8.13
C ASP A 199 2.98 -16.77 7.86
N GLU A 200 1.74 -16.34 8.12
CA GLU A 200 0.53 -17.15 7.90
C GLU A 200 0.12 -17.25 6.42
N SER A 201 0.68 -16.41 5.53
CA SER A 201 0.37 -16.39 4.09
C SER A 201 1.61 -15.99 3.28
N CYS A 202 2.59 -16.87 3.28
CA CYS A 202 3.87 -16.72 2.58
C CYS A 202 3.71 -17.15 1.11
N THR A 203 2.88 -16.42 0.37
CA THR A 203 2.43 -16.86 -0.97
C THR A 203 3.54 -16.82 -2.00
N ILE A 204 4.38 -15.77 -1.97
CA ILE A 204 5.42 -15.56 -2.99
C ILE A 204 6.67 -16.35 -2.65
N ALA A 205 7.14 -16.28 -1.40
CA ALA A 205 8.36 -16.95 -0.99
C ALA A 205 8.20 -18.46 -0.75
N CYS A 206 7.03 -18.90 -0.24
CA CYS A 206 6.79 -20.27 0.20
C CYS A 206 5.73 -21.02 -0.63
N GLY A 207 4.91 -20.32 -1.40
CA GLY A 207 3.75 -20.90 -2.10
C GLY A 207 2.56 -21.23 -1.19
N GLU A 208 2.56 -20.74 0.06
CA GLU A 208 1.53 -21.03 1.06
C GLU A 208 0.52 -19.86 1.14
N VAL A 209 -0.76 -20.21 1.05
CA VAL A 209 -1.88 -19.25 1.18
C VAL A 209 -2.62 -19.55 2.47
N GLY A 210 -2.74 -18.57 3.34
CA GLY A 210 -3.42 -18.67 4.62
C GLY A 210 -4.16 -17.41 5.03
N LYS A 211 -4.93 -17.51 6.11
CA LYS A 211 -5.60 -16.35 6.72
C LYS A 211 -4.62 -15.59 7.59
N HIS A 212 -4.54 -14.29 7.37
CA HIS A 212 -3.70 -13.37 8.12
C HIS A 212 -4.48 -12.10 8.48
N LEU A 213 -3.89 -11.23 9.32
CA LEU A 213 -4.50 -9.98 9.80
C LEU A 213 -3.70 -8.74 9.35
N VAL A 214 -2.87 -8.87 8.34
CA VAL A 214 -2.06 -7.78 7.79
C VAL A 214 -2.67 -7.34 6.46
N GLU A 215 -3.72 -6.54 6.54
CA GLU A 215 -4.43 -6.06 5.36
C GLU A 215 -3.54 -5.18 4.48
N GLY A 216 -3.81 -5.21 3.18
CA GLY A 216 -3.11 -4.42 2.16
C GLY A 216 -1.89 -5.09 1.54
N ILE A 217 -1.51 -6.29 2.02
CA ILE A 217 -0.48 -7.15 1.45
C ILE A 217 -0.95 -8.61 1.43
N ALA A 218 -0.29 -9.44 0.60
CA ALA A 218 -0.51 -10.90 0.53
C ALA A 218 -1.98 -11.29 0.23
N ASP A 219 -2.51 -10.82 -0.89
CA ASP A 219 -3.89 -11.06 -1.33
C ASP A 219 -4.19 -12.53 -1.74
N GLY A 220 -3.30 -13.48 -1.44
CA GLY A 220 -3.47 -14.92 -1.67
C GLY A 220 -3.07 -15.38 -3.08
N PHE A 221 -2.41 -14.56 -3.86
CA PHE A 221 -1.86 -14.89 -5.18
C PHE A 221 -0.57 -14.11 -5.45
N VAL A 222 0.21 -14.56 -6.44
CA VAL A 222 1.40 -13.83 -6.89
C VAL A 222 0.99 -12.77 -7.92
N PRO A 223 1.16 -11.45 -7.62
CA PRO A 223 0.82 -10.40 -8.57
C PRO A 223 1.62 -10.49 -9.86
N ALA A 224 1.01 -10.15 -11.00
CA ALA A 224 1.70 -10.19 -12.29
C ALA A 224 2.93 -9.27 -12.33
N ILE A 225 2.92 -8.14 -11.61
CA ILE A 225 4.09 -7.27 -11.45
C ILE A 225 5.25 -8.06 -10.82
N ILE A 226 5.02 -8.75 -9.70
CA ILE A 226 6.06 -9.55 -9.04
C ILE A 226 6.54 -10.69 -9.93
N SER A 227 5.63 -11.39 -10.62
CA SER A 227 6.01 -12.48 -11.53
C SER A 227 6.96 -12.00 -12.64
N ARG A 228 6.80 -10.77 -13.14
CA ARG A 228 7.69 -10.19 -14.17
C ARG A 228 9.03 -9.70 -13.63
N HIS A 229 9.05 -9.23 -12.38
CA HIS A 229 10.20 -8.56 -11.76
C HIS A 229 10.83 -9.35 -10.60
N GLN A 230 10.50 -10.63 -10.45
CA GLN A 230 10.95 -11.44 -9.31
C GLN A 230 12.48 -11.47 -9.14
N GLN A 231 13.22 -11.44 -10.24
CA GLN A 231 14.69 -11.41 -10.23
C GLN A 231 15.28 -10.14 -9.62
N GLU A 232 14.48 -9.08 -9.45
CA GLU A 232 14.92 -7.82 -8.84
C GLU A 232 14.83 -7.88 -7.30
N VAL A 233 14.10 -8.83 -6.73
CA VAL A 233 13.89 -9.00 -5.29
C VAL A 233 15.04 -9.81 -4.68
N ASP A 234 15.75 -9.22 -3.70
CA ASP A 234 16.90 -9.88 -3.05
C ASP A 234 16.47 -10.88 -1.96
N GLY A 235 15.29 -10.72 -1.39
CA GLY A 235 14.80 -11.64 -0.36
C GLY A 235 13.40 -11.29 0.16
N PHE A 236 12.90 -12.19 1.02
CA PHE A 236 11.59 -12.03 1.66
C PHE A 236 11.73 -12.13 3.17
N ILE A 237 10.97 -11.30 3.89
CA ILE A 237 10.92 -11.28 5.34
C ILE A 237 9.49 -11.63 5.77
N SER A 238 9.32 -12.76 6.41
CA SER A 238 8.04 -13.14 7.01
C SER A 238 7.86 -12.50 8.37
N VAL A 239 6.64 -12.01 8.65
CA VAL A 239 6.26 -11.43 9.93
C VAL A 239 4.90 -11.98 10.37
N LYS A 240 4.75 -12.31 11.66
CA LYS A 240 3.48 -12.79 12.19
C LYS A 240 2.46 -11.67 12.30
N SER A 241 1.20 -11.93 11.96
CA SER A 241 0.11 -10.97 12.06
C SER A 241 0.01 -10.33 13.45
N LYS A 242 0.08 -11.13 14.52
CA LYS A 242 0.02 -10.62 15.90
C LYS A 242 1.17 -9.66 16.23
N GLU A 243 2.37 -9.95 15.75
CA GLU A 243 3.54 -9.09 15.95
C GLU A 243 3.40 -7.78 15.17
N SER A 244 2.89 -7.85 13.94
CA SER A 244 2.62 -6.70 13.08
C SER A 244 1.59 -5.75 13.71
N ILE A 245 0.49 -6.29 14.25
CA ILE A 245 -0.54 -5.51 14.94
C ILE A 245 0.02 -4.88 16.23
N ARG A 246 0.85 -5.61 16.99
CA ARG A 246 1.53 -5.06 18.17
C ARG A 246 2.43 -3.89 17.80
N GLU A 247 3.23 -4.05 16.73
CA GLU A 247 4.11 -2.98 16.26
C GLU A 247 3.33 -1.78 15.73
N MET A 248 2.22 -1.99 15.01
CA MET A 248 1.29 -0.94 14.60
C MET A 248 0.82 -0.10 15.80
N ARG A 249 0.43 -0.75 16.90
CA ARG A 249 0.02 -0.07 18.14
C ARG A 249 1.19 0.63 18.84
N ASN A 250 2.40 0.05 18.79
CA ASN A 250 3.62 0.67 19.31
C ASN A 250 3.95 1.95 18.54
N ILE A 251 3.81 1.95 17.21
CA ILE A 251 3.99 3.14 16.38
C ILE A 251 3.04 4.25 16.84
N ALA A 252 1.77 3.94 17.08
CA ALA A 252 0.81 4.93 17.57
C ALA A 252 1.17 5.46 18.97
N ARG A 253 1.50 4.57 19.90
CA ARG A 253 1.75 4.93 21.32
C ARG A 253 3.05 5.69 21.53
N HIS A 254 4.12 5.35 20.81
CA HIS A 254 5.46 5.90 21.06
C HIS A 254 5.83 7.02 20.09
N TYR A 255 5.28 7.01 18.87
CA TYR A 255 5.64 8.00 17.83
C TYR A 255 4.46 8.88 17.41
N GLY A 256 3.25 8.65 17.93
CA GLY A 256 2.06 9.44 17.60
C GLY A 256 1.57 9.26 16.14
N MET A 257 2.00 8.20 15.46
CA MET A 257 1.61 7.92 14.08
C MET A 257 0.55 6.83 14.08
N PHE A 258 -0.69 7.18 13.70
CA PHE A 258 -1.82 6.26 13.70
C PHE A 258 -1.95 5.60 12.33
N VAL A 259 -1.43 4.38 12.21
CA VAL A 259 -1.21 3.65 10.96
C VAL A 259 -1.87 2.27 10.95
N GLY A 260 -2.02 1.66 9.76
CA GLY A 260 -2.59 0.34 9.59
C GLY A 260 -1.60 -0.81 9.83
N PRO A 261 -2.11 -2.08 9.82
CA PRO A 261 -1.34 -3.29 10.14
C PRO A 261 -0.12 -3.52 9.25
N SER A 262 -0.22 -3.21 7.94
CA SER A 262 0.91 -3.34 7.02
C SER A 262 2.09 -2.45 7.40
N SER A 263 1.82 -1.25 7.95
CA SER A 263 2.88 -0.35 8.44
C SER A 263 3.63 -0.95 9.64
N GLY A 264 2.91 -1.65 10.54
CA GLY A 264 3.53 -2.41 11.61
C GLY A 264 4.40 -3.56 11.10
N ALA A 265 3.91 -4.30 10.10
CA ALA A 265 4.66 -5.36 9.44
C ALA A 265 5.95 -4.83 8.78
N HIS A 266 5.85 -3.71 8.09
CA HIS A 266 6.97 -3.07 7.40
C HIS A 266 8.07 -2.64 8.38
N LEU A 267 7.71 -1.93 9.43
CA LEU A 267 8.71 -1.47 10.42
C LEU A 267 9.35 -2.66 11.15
N LEU A 268 8.57 -3.67 11.52
CA LEU A 268 9.09 -4.88 12.15
C LEU A 268 10.06 -5.63 11.22
N ALA A 269 9.72 -5.80 9.95
CA ALA A 269 10.58 -6.43 8.96
C ALA A 269 11.87 -5.62 8.72
N ALA A 270 11.77 -4.30 8.64
CA ALA A 270 12.93 -3.42 8.49
C ALA A 270 13.89 -3.52 9.69
N LYS A 271 13.37 -3.62 10.92
CA LYS A 271 14.19 -3.89 12.11
C LYS A 271 14.90 -5.23 12.02
N ARG A 272 14.22 -6.30 11.55
CA ARG A 272 14.85 -7.63 11.34
C ARG A 272 15.94 -7.59 10.26
N VAL A 273 15.71 -6.88 9.14
CA VAL A 273 16.74 -6.68 8.12
C VAL A 273 17.97 -5.99 8.71
N ARG A 274 17.79 -4.93 9.50
CA ARG A 274 18.91 -4.23 10.15
C ARG A 274 19.72 -5.14 11.09
N GLU A 275 19.05 -6.02 11.83
CA GLU A 275 19.69 -6.98 12.73
C GLU A 275 20.44 -8.06 11.94
N GLN A 276 19.85 -8.54 10.86
CA GLN A 276 20.40 -9.61 10.02
C GLN A 276 21.53 -9.13 9.11
N TYR A 277 21.46 -7.86 8.66
CA TYR A 277 22.41 -7.24 7.72
C TYR A 277 22.97 -5.93 8.31
N PRO A 278 23.86 -6.02 9.30
CA PRO A 278 24.35 -4.82 10.01
C PRO A 278 25.19 -3.87 9.15
N GLU A 279 25.61 -4.30 7.95
CA GLU A 279 26.26 -3.45 6.94
C GLU A 279 25.30 -2.47 6.26
N LEU A 280 23.99 -2.79 6.17
CA LEU A 280 22.97 -1.93 5.59
C LEU A 280 22.59 -0.83 6.61
N LYS A 281 23.03 0.39 6.39
CA LYS A 281 22.89 1.51 7.35
C LYS A 281 21.63 2.34 7.10
N THR A 282 21.29 2.56 5.82
CA THR A 282 20.15 3.38 5.43
C THR A 282 19.04 2.46 4.90
N ILE A 283 18.17 2.02 5.80
CA ILE A 283 17.04 1.16 5.48
C ILE A 283 15.79 2.02 5.38
N VAL A 284 15.08 1.92 4.26
CA VAL A 284 13.86 2.68 3.98
C VAL A 284 12.64 1.76 4.00
N THR A 285 11.54 2.25 4.55
CA THR A 285 10.24 1.58 4.54
C THR A 285 9.10 2.58 4.32
N MET A 286 7.87 2.07 4.20
CA MET A 286 6.66 2.86 3.96
C MET A 286 5.67 2.65 5.10
N LEU A 287 5.07 3.72 5.63
CA LEU A 287 3.88 3.65 6.48
C LEU A 287 2.68 3.95 5.57
N CYS A 288 1.98 2.88 5.15
CA CYS A 288 1.18 2.87 3.94
C CYS A 288 -0.18 3.51 4.06
N ASP A 289 -0.88 3.34 5.19
CA ASP A 289 -2.24 3.82 5.36
C ASP A 289 -2.56 4.18 6.81
N GLU A 290 -3.67 4.91 6.97
CA GLU A 290 -4.15 5.41 8.26
C GLU A 290 -4.83 4.34 9.11
N GLY A 291 -4.67 4.44 10.44
CA GLY A 291 -5.20 3.49 11.42
C GLY A 291 -6.72 3.58 11.61
N GLU A 292 -7.34 4.70 11.23
CA GLU A 292 -8.78 4.93 11.34
C GLU A 292 -9.61 3.88 10.59
N LYS A 293 -9.07 3.30 9.55
CA LYS A 293 -9.71 2.23 8.74
C LYS A 293 -9.85 0.91 9.48
N TYR A 294 -9.16 0.76 10.63
CA TYR A 294 -9.02 -0.50 11.37
C TYR A 294 -9.54 -0.41 12.82
N LEU A 295 -10.28 0.67 13.14
CA LEU A 295 -10.79 0.91 14.51
C LEU A 295 -11.63 -0.24 15.02
N SER A 296 -12.57 -0.73 14.20
CA SER A 296 -13.45 -1.84 14.58
C SER A 296 -12.77 -3.21 14.60
N GLU A 297 -11.61 -3.36 13.94
CA GLU A 297 -10.92 -4.64 13.81
C GLU A 297 -9.79 -4.79 14.84
N HIS A 298 -8.97 -3.76 15.02
CA HIS A 298 -7.72 -3.87 15.78
C HIS A 298 -7.61 -2.93 16.99
N PHE A 299 -8.53 -1.97 17.16
CA PHE A 299 -8.44 -0.97 18.25
C PHE A 299 -9.64 -0.99 19.19
N HIS A 300 -10.58 -1.94 19.04
CA HIS A 300 -11.69 -2.08 19.97
C HIS A 300 -11.24 -2.72 21.30
N GLU A 301 -11.99 -2.49 22.39
CA GLU A 301 -11.65 -2.84 23.76
C GLU A 301 -11.26 -4.33 23.91
N ALA A 302 -12.07 -5.26 23.38
CA ALA A 302 -11.78 -6.69 23.42
C ALA A 302 -10.52 -7.12 22.65
N ALA A 303 -10.08 -6.35 21.65
CA ALA A 303 -8.81 -6.61 20.96
C ALA A 303 -7.60 -6.14 21.78
N LEU A 304 -7.77 -5.04 22.54
CA LEU A 304 -6.75 -4.50 23.44
C LEU A 304 -6.58 -5.37 24.69
N GLU A 305 -7.66 -5.91 25.25
CA GLU A 305 -7.63 -6.80 26.40
C GLU A 305 -6.93 -8.14 26.11
N ARG A 306 -7.14 -8.74 24.94
CA ARG A 306 -6.43 -9.96 24.53
C ARG A 306 -4.92 -9.79 24.50
N GLU A 307 -4.43 -8.62 24.12
CA GLU A 307 -3.00 -8.33 24.11
C GLU A 307 -2.42 -8.14 25.52
N ALA A 308 -3.19 -7.57 26.45
CA ALA A 308 -2.78 -7.40 27.84
C ALA A 308 -2.59 -8.76 28.56
N HIS A 309 -3.37 -9.78 28.17
CA HIS A 309 -3.23 -11.14 28.68
C HIS A 309 -2.07 -11.94 28.06
N ASP A 310 -1.70 -11.63 26.79
CA ASP A 310 -0.62 -12.31 26.05
C ASP A 310 0.76 -11.67 26.27
N SER A 311 0.84 -10.51 26.90
CA SER A 311 2.11 -9.82 27.20
C SER A 311 2.65 -10.30 28.56
N PRO A 312 3.91 -10.79 28.63
CA PRO A 312 4.56 -10.95 29.92
C PRO A 312 4.65 -9.57 30.58
N SER A 313 4.20 -9.50 31.85
CA SER A 313 4.23 -8.28 32.65
C SER A 313 5.60 -7.61 32.55
N LEU A 314 5.67 -6.49 31.84
CA LEU A 314 6.77 -5.54 32.01
C LEU A 314 6.60 -4.96 33.42
N ALA A 315 7.35 -5.55 34.39
CA ALA A 315 7.55 -4.93 35.67
C ALA A 315 8.26 -3.58 35.43
N PHE A 316 7.62 -2.50 35.91
CA PHE A 316 8.20 -1.16 35.96
C PHE A 316 9.40 -1.13 36.86
#